data_e5e4e8b2c34166cd7851bb4ff8abef20
#
_entry.id   e5e4e8b2c34166cd7851bb4ff8abef20
#
_cell.length_a   1.000
_cell.length_b   1.000
_cell.length_c   1.000
_cell.angle_alpha   90.00
_cell.angle_beta   90.00
_cell.angle_gamma   90.00
#
_symmetry.space_group_name_H-M   'P 1'
#
loop_
_entity.id
_entity.type
_entity.pdbx_description
1 polymer ?
#
loop_
_entity_poly.entity_id
_entity_poly.type
_entity_poly.pdbx_seq_one_letter_code
_entity_poly.pdbx_strand_id
1 'polypeptide(L)'
;LLARRRAGTVLGGLFGVTLMLWIGIQFYMFPLNFLSTIYFVFGFCQAATGYAAWVFNRQEIFAAQAPAAPPVAADTTRLVVYFSRMGYVRRLAYTEAQRTGAALYEIRAAERTEGTLGFWWCGRYGMHRWAMPIEPIDIDLSAYTHVTVCAPIWVFALAAPVRAFCRQAAGQIREADYLLVHHTGGVYTNAAEEMDALLGITHTGLRSVRCRMGTFKTIR
;
A
#
# COMPACT_ATOMS: atom_id res chain seq x y z
N LEU A 1 8.02 17.95 24.78
CA LEU A 1 6.56 18.19 24.83
C LEU A 1 5.95 18.44 23.44
N LEU A 2 6.58 19.23 22.56
CA LEU A 2 6.14 19.49 21.18
C LEU A 2 6.19 18.24 20.28
N ALA A 3 7.16 17.35 20.48
CA ALA A 3 7.33 16.13 19.68
C ALA A 3 6.17 15.12 19.81
N ARG A 4 5.37 15.19 20.86
CA ARG A 4 4.19 14.33 21.06
C ARG A 4 2.90 14.89 20.45
N ARG A 5 2.92 16.15 20.00
CA ARG A 5 1.75 16.75 19.33
C ARG A 5 1.91 16.66 17.83
N ARG A 6 0.85 16.35 17.10
CA ARG A 6 0.82 16.28 15.62
C ARG A 6 1.38 17.54 14.96
N ALA A 7 1.14 18.71 15.56
CA ALA A 7 1.70 19.99 15.12
C ALA A 7 3.23 20.03 15.22
N GLY A 8 3.83 19.40 16.23
CA GLY A 8 5.28 19.39 16.41
C GLY A 8 6.01 18.62 15.31
N THR A 9 5.45 17.52 14.82
CA THR A 9 6.07 16.74 13.72
C THR A 9 6.01 17.50 12.40
N VAL A 10 4.91 18.19 12.10
CA VAL A 10 4.76 19.01 10.90
C VAL A 10 5.69 20.23 10.96
N LEU A 11 5.69 20.95 12.07
CA LEU A 11 6.56 22.14 12.25
C LEU A 11 8.04 21.76 12.21
N GLY A 12 8.43 20.63 12.82
CA GLY A 12 9.81 20.13 12.76
C GLY A 12 10.24 19.78 11.35
N GLY A 13 9.36 19.12 10.57
CA GLY A 13 9.62 18.80 9.17
C GLY A 13 9.75 20.07 8.29
N LEU A 14 8.86 21.06 8.48
CA LEU A 14 8.92 22.35 7.78
C LEU A 14 10.19 23.12 8.13
N PHE A 15 10.60 23.10 9.39
CA PHE A 15 11.87 23.72 9.80
C PHE A 15 13.07 23.07 9.11
N GLY A 16 13.07 21.75 8.98
CA GLY A 16 14.11 21.04 8.23
C GLY A 16 14.17 21.46 6.75
N VAL A 17 13.01 21.62 6.10
CA VAL A 17 12.94 22.11 4.72
C VAL A 17 13.46 23.53 4.60
N THR A 18 13.04 24.44 5.49
CA THR A 18 13.54 25.84 5.50
C THR A 18 15.03 25.92 5.73
N LEU A 19 15.59 25.08 6.60
CA LEU A 19 17.03 25.00 6.84
C LEU A 19 17.78 24.55 5.58
N MET A 20 17.27 23.51 4.89
CA MET A 20 17.87 23.06 3.63
C MET A 20 17.85 24.15 2.55
N LEU A 21 16.73 24.86 2.41
CA LEU A 21 16.60 25.96 1.43
C LEU A 21 17.59 27.09 1.76
N TRP A 22 17.70 27.45 3.03
CA TRP A 22 18.65 28.46 3.49
C TRP A 22 20.11 28.09 3.17
N ILE A 23 20.48 26.85 3.50
CA ILE A 23 21.84 26.37 3.21
C ILE A 23 22.06 26.17 1.71
N GLY A 24 21.04 25.79 0.94
CA GLY A 24 21.10 25.73 -0.52
C GLY A 24 21.43 27.08 -1.15
N ILE A 25 20.85 28.17 -0.65
CA ILE A 25 21.20 29.55 -1.06
C ILE A 25 22.64 29.86 -0.71
N GLN A 26 23.11 29.45 0.50
CA GLN A 26 24.51 29.65 0.90
C GLN A 26 25.49 28.91 -0.02
N PHE A 27 25.17 27.70 -0.47
CA PHE A 27 26.01 26.96 -1.42
C PHE A 27 26.13 27.64 -2.79
N TYR A 28 25.11 28.41 -3.19
CA TYR A 28 25.18 29.20 -4.40
C TYR A 28 26.03 30.47 -4.24
N MET A 29 25.99 31.09 -3.05
CA MET A 29 26.66 32.37 -2.80
C MET A 29 28.11 32.20 -2.32
N PHE A 30 28.45 31.11 -1.66
CA PHE A 30 29.75 30.90 -1.01
C PHE A 30 30.31 29.53 -1.37
N PRO A 31 31.66 29.35 -1.33
CA PRO A 31 32.25 28.03 -1.50
C PRO A 31 31.73 27.03 -0.47
N LEU A 32 31.60 25.79 -0.92
CA LEU A 32 31.22 24.66 -0.07
C LEU A 32 32.17 24.59 1.17
N ASN A 33 31.57 24.62 2.34
CA ASN A 33 32.26 24.47 3.59
C ASN A 33 31.65 23.36 4.44
N PHE A 34 32.46 22.80 5.31
CA PHE A 34 32.10 21.66 6.15
C PHE A 34 30.86 21.95 7.03
N LEU A 35 30.79 23.14 7.61
CA LEU A 35 29.72 23.52 8.53
C LEU A 35 28.36 23.60 7.80
N SER A 36 28.32 24.27 6.67
CA SER A 36 27.08 24.36 5.83
C SER A 36 26.61 22.99 5.35
N THR A 37 27.55 22.11 5.02
CA THR A 37 27.22 20.73 4.61
C THR A 37 26.57 19.95 5.75
N ILE A 38 27.09 20.05 6.97
CA ILE A 38 26.50 19.41 8.16
C ILE A 38 25.09 19.93 8.40
N TYR A 39 24.86 21.23 8.36
CA TYR A 39 23.53 21.79 8.57
C TYR A 39 22.54 21.41 7.47
N PHE A 40 22.99 21.27 6.23
CA PHE A 40 22.14 20.76 5.14
C PHE A 40 21.70 19.31 5.40
N VAL A 41 22.62 18.44 5.78
CA VAL A 41 22.32 17.03 6.13
C VAL A 41 21.39 16.98 7.34
N PHE A 42 21.60 17.83 8.34
CA PHE A 42 20.73 17.91 9.52
C PHE A 42 19.30 18.32 9.15
N GLY A 43 19.16 19.34 8.30
CA GLY A 43 17.86 19.77 7.76
C GLY A 43 17.17 18.67 6.98
N PHE A 44 17.92 17.93 6.15
CA PHE A 44 17.40 16.78 5.42
C PHE A 44 16.88 15.67 6.36
N CYS A 45 17.67 15.27 7.35
CA CYS A 45 17.26 14.27 8.33
C CYS A 45 16.00 14.72 9.09
N GLN A 46 15.92 16.00 9.44
CA GLN A 46 14.76 16.56 10.15
C GLN A 46 13.51 16.60 9.27
N ALA A 47 13.65 16.99 8.01
CA ALA A 47 12.55 16.96 7.04
C ALA A 47 12.05 15.53 6.79
N ALA A 48 12.97 14.59 6.58
CA ALA A 48 12.67 13.19 6.34
C ALA A 48 11.96 12.53 7.54
N THR A 49 12.46 12.77 8.76
CA THR A 49 11.86 12.23 9.99
C THR A 49 10.50 12.87 10.28
N GLY A 50 10.34 14.17 10.04
CA GLY A 50 9.06 14.86 10.15
C GLY A 50 8.01 14.31 9.18
N TYR A 51 8.40 14.07 7.93
CA TYR A 51 7.55 13.43 6.93
C TYR A 51 7.16 12.00 7.32
N ALA A 52 8.13 11.18 7.72
CA ALA A 52 7.88 9.82 8.18
C ALA A 52 6.91 9.78 9.35
N ALA A 53 7.13 10.59 10.37
CA ALA A 53 6.24 10.68 11.54
C ALA A 53 4.82 11.15 11.16
N TRP A 54 4.70 12.08 10.21
CA TRP A 54 3.41 12.53 9.70
C TRP A 54 2.65 11.40 8.98
N VAL A 55 3.33 10.62 8.15
CA VAL A 55 2.76 9.46 7.46
C VAL A 55 2.31 8.40 8.46
N PHE A 56 3.13 8.07 9.46
CA PHE A 56 2.77 7.09 10.49
C PHE A 56 1.55 7.53 11.32
N ASN A 57 1.50 8.78 11.76
CA ASN A 57 0.34 9.30 12.48
C ASN A 57 -0.96 9.21 11.66
N ARG A 58 -0.86 9.37 10.34
CA ARG A 58 -2.01 9.20 9.45
C ARG A 58 -2.43 7.74 9.31
N GLN A 59 -1.48 6.81 9.28
CA GLN A 59 -1.75 5.37 9.23
C GLN A 59 -2.48 4.91 10.48
N GLU A 60 -2.01 5.32 11.66
CA GLU A 60 -2.65 4.99 12.95
C GLU A 60 -4.09 5.47 13.00
N ILE A 61 -4.37 6.71 12.57
CA ILE A 61 -5.73 7.25 12.54
C ILE A 61 -6.61 6.43 11.60
N PHE A 62 -6.08 6.08 10.43
CA PHE A 62 -6.85 5.33 9.45
C PHE A 62 -7.09 3.90 9.91
N ALA A 63 -6.11 3.25 10.53
CA ALA A 63 -6.25 1.93 11.12
C ALA A 63 -7.29 1.91 12.25
N ALA A 64 -7.32 2.96 13.08
CA ALA A 64 -8.32 3.11 14.14
C ALA A 64 -9.75 3.33 13.61
N GLN A 65 -9.91 3.79 12.36
CA GLN A 65 -11.21 3.96 11.70
C GLN A 65 -11.63 2.73 10.87
N ALA A 66 -10.77 1.72 10.77
CA ALA A 66 -11.13 0.48 10.09
C ALA A 66 -12.22 -0.28 10.88
N PRO A 67 -13.13 -0.98 10.21
CA PRO A 67 -14.11 -1.82 10.90
C PRO A 67 -13.41 -2.81 11.82
N ALA A 68 -13.91 -2.92 13.06
CA ALA A 68 -13.28 -3.69 14.12
C ALA A 68 -13.30 -5.21 13.87
N ALA A 69 -14.24 -5.70 13.06
CA ALA A 69 -14.39 -7.10 12.74
C ALA A 69 -14.65 -7.29 11.25
N PRO A 70 -14.16 -8.38 10.64
CA PRO A 70 -14.53 -8.72 9.27
C PRO A 70 -16.04 -9.02 9.20
N PRO A 71 -16.69 -8.72 8.08
CA PRO A 71 -18.07 -9.12 7.85
C PRO A 71 -18.20 -10.66 7.90
N VAL A 72 -19.32 -11.14 8.46
CA VAL A 72 -19.64 -12.56 8.43
C VAL A 72 -20.04 -12.92 7.01
N ALA A 73 -19.44 -13.97 6.45
CA ALA A 73 -19.77 -14.46 5.13
C ALA A 73 -21.21 -14.98 5.10
N ALA A 74 -22.03 -14.42 4.20
CA ALA A 74 -23.39 -14.90 3.90
C ALA A 74 -23.40 -15.79 2.66
N ASP A 75 -22.47 -15.59 1.74
CA ASP A 75 -22.26 -16.39 0.54
C ASP A 75 -20.89 -17.10 0.63
N THR A 76 -20.94 -18.40 0.84
CA THR A 76 -19.73 -19.24 0.96
C THR A 76 -19.11 -19.59 -0.40
N THR A 77 -19.75 -19.21 -1.50
CA THR A 77 -19.24 -19.44 -2.85
C THR A 77 -18.38 -18.28 -3.38
N ARG A 78 -18.38 -17.15 -2.67
CA ARG A 78 -17.63 -15.95 -3.05
C ARG A 78 -16.53 -15.66 -2.04
N LEU A 79 -15.38 -15.21 -2.54
CA LEU A 79 -14.23 -14.88 -1.74
C LEU A 79 -13.69 -13.50 -2.09
N VAL A 80 -13.38 -12.68 -1.11
CA VAL A 80 -12.58 -11.46 -1.27
C VAL A 80 -11.19 -11.70 -0.69
N VAL A 81 -10.20 -11.73 -1.55
CA VAL A 81 -8.79 -11.86 -1.21
C VAL A 81 -8.16 -10.48 -1.20
N TYR A 82 -7.37 -10.16 -0.18
CA TYR A 82 -6.71 -8.85 -0.14
C TYR A 82 -5.34 -8.90 0.51
N PHE A 83 -4.49 -7.96 0.11
CA PHE A 83 -3.29 -7.57 0.82
C PHE A 83 -3.36 -6.10 1.20
N SER A 84 -3.05 -5.75 2.44
CA SER A 84 -3.10 -4.36 2.88
C SER A 84 -1.95 -4.01 3.82
N ARG A 85 -1.01 -3.18 3.35
CA ARG A 85 0.10 -2.70 4.17
C ARG A 85 -0.33 -1.63 5.18
N MET A 86 -1.24 -0.73 4.77
CA MET A 86 -1.59 0.49 5.52
C MET A 86 -3.06 0.56 5.93
N GLY A 87 -3.81 -0.52 5.75
CA GLY A 87 -5.24 -0.57 6.05
C GLY A 87 -6.18 -0.06 4.95
N TYR A 88 -5.68 0.65 3.91
CA TYR A 88 -6.54 1.19 2.86
C TYR A 88 -7.25 0.11 2.04
N VAL A 89 -6.52 -0.89 1.59
CA VAL A 89 -7.09 -2.02 0.83
C VAL A 89 -7.99 -2.86 1.73
N ARG A 90 -7.59 -3.10 2.99
CA ARG A 90 -8.41 -3.82 3.99
C ARG A 90 -9.80 -3.19 4.12
N ARG A 91 -9.89 -1.87 4.24
CA ARG A 91 -11.17 -1.18 4.35
C ARG A 91 -12.05 -1.40 3.14
N LEU A 92 -11.50 -1.32 1.93
CA LEU A 92 -12.26 -1.57 0.70
C LEU A 92 -12.63 -3.05 0.55
N ALA A 93 -11.74 -3.97 0.91
CA ALA A 93 -12.02 -5.40 0.91
C ALA A 93 -13.17 -5.75 1.87
N TYR A 94 -13.20 -5.16 3.07
CA TYR A 94 -14.30 -5.34 4.01
C TYR A 94 -15.62 -4.78 3.48
N THR A 95 -15.60 -3.60 2.87
CA THR A 95 -16.79 -3.02 2.23
C THR A 95 -17.28 -3.90 1.10
N GLU A 96 -16.38 -4.46 0.29
CA GLU A 96 -16.72 -5.35 -0.80
C GLU A 96 -17.29 -6.68 -0.30
N ALA A 97 -16.68 -7.27 0.72
CA ALA A 97 -17.20 -8.49 1.35
C ALA A 97 -18.59 -8.27 1.94
N GLN A 98 -18.83 -7.14 2.62
CA GLN A 98 -20.17 -6.78 3.11
C GLN A 98 -21.18 -6.62 1.98
N ARG A 99 -20.79 -5.97 0.88
CA ARG A 99 -21.67 -5.76 -0.28
C ARG A 99 -22.05 -7.04 -1.00
N THR A 100 -21.12 -8.01 -1.06
CA THR A 100 -21.29 -9.27 -1.80
C THR A 100 -21.66 -10.45 -0.93
N GLY A 101 -21.58 -10.32 0.40
CA GLY A 101 -21.72 -11.44 1.33
C GLY A 101 -20.53 -12.40 1.35
N ALA A 102 -19.43 -12.08 0.66
CA ALA A 102 -18.30 -12.96 0.44
C ALA A 102 -17.50 -13.23 1.71
N ALA A 103 -16.82 -14.38 1.76
CA ALA A 103 -15.78 -14.67 2.72
C ALA A 103 -14.55 -13.76 2.51
N LEU A 104 -13.73 -13.59 3.54
CA LEU A 104 -12.52 -12.78 3.49
C LEU A 104 -11.27 -13.63 3.67
N TYR A 105 -10.25 -13.35 2.88
CA TYR A 105 -8.92 -13.93 3.03
C TYR A 105 -7.85 -12.84 2.95
N GLU A 106 -7.02 -12.72 3.99
CA GLU A 106 -5.89 -11.79 4.02
C GLU A 106 -4.60 -12.49 3.59
N ILE A 107 -3.98 -11.99 2.52
CA ILE A 107 -2.63 -12.42 2.13
C ILE A 107 -1.65 -11.92 3.17
N ARG A 108 -0.91 -12.81 3.80
CA ARG A 108 0.10 -12.48 4.81
C ARG A 108 1.48 -12.57 4.18
N ALA A 109 2.21 -11.46 4.18
CA ALA A 109 3.60 -11.47 3.76
C ALA A 109 4.46 -12.18 4.82
N ALA A 110 5.34 -13.07 4.38
CA ALA A 110 6.31 -13.72 5.25
C ALA A 110 7.47 -12.79 5.66
N GLU A 111 7.60 -11.67 4.95
CA GLU A 111 8.62 -10.66 5.22
C GLU A 111 8.00 -9.40 5.83
N ARG A 112 8.85 -8.58 6.47
CA ARG A 112 8.43 -7.34 7.11
C ARG A 112 7.93 -6.32 6.07
N THR A 113 6.67 -5.94 6.18
CA THR A 113 6.04 -4.90 5.35
C THR A 113 5.78 -3.60 6.09
N GLU A 114 5.86 -3.62 7.41
CA GLU A 114 5.50 -2.51 8.29
C GLU A 114 6.66 -1.54 8.56
N GLY A 115 6.30 -0.33 8.95
CA GLY A 115 7.25 0.71 9.33
C GLY A 115 8.06 1.26 8.14
N THR A 116 9.09 2.07 8.45
CA THR A 116 9.94 2.72 7.44
C THR A 116 10.79 1.70 6.68
N LEU A 117 11.38 0.73 7.38
CA LEU A 117 12.17 -0.31 6.74
C LEU A 117 11.30 -1.19 5.83
N GLY A 118 10.08 -1.57 6.27
CA GLY A 118 9.12 -2.28 5.45
C GLY A 118 8.71 -1.48 4.21
N PHE A 119 8.59 -0.15 4.30
CA PHE A 119 8.31 0.69 3.14
C PHE A 119 9.41 0.57 2.06
N TRP A 120 10.67 0.73 2.45
CA TRP A 120 11.80 0.61 1.53
C TRP A 120 11.92 -0.81 0.96
N TRP A 121 11.67 -1.81 1.80
CA TRP A 121 11.70 -3.22 1.40
C TRP A 121 10.61 -3.53 0.37
N CYS A 122 9.38 -3.14 0.63
CA CYS A 122 8.28 -3.23 -0.34
C CYS A 122 8.56 -2.47 -1.63
N GLY A 123 9.15 -1.27 -1.53
CA GLY A 123 9.58 -0.48 -2.68
C GLY A 123 10.59 -1.21 -3.56
N ARG A 124 11.58 -1.86 -2.97
CA ARG A 124 12.56 -2.68 -3.67
C ARG A 124 11.89 -3.81 -4.47
N TYR A 125 11.02 -4.58 -3.83
CA TYR A 125 10.25 -5.64 -4.51
C TYR A 125 9.40 -5.07 -5.66
N GLY A 126 8.76 -3.93 -5.45
CA GLY A 126 7.97 -3.25 -6.48
C GLY A 126 8.79 -2.80 -7.68
N MET A 127 9.97 -2.22 -7.45
CA MET A 127 10.88 -1.77 -8.53
C MET A 127 11.39 -2.92 -9.39
N HIS A 128 11.74 -4.04 -8.77
CA HIS A 128 12.27 -5.21 -9.46
C HIS A 128 11.20 -6.16 -10.00
N ARG A 129 9.92 -5.87 -9.75
CA ARG A 129 8.81 -6.76 -10.14
C ARG A 129 8.92 -8.17 -9.55
N TRP A 130 9.57 -8.32 -8.41
CA TRP A 130 9.70 -9.60 -7.73
C TRP A 130 8.43 -9.97 -7.00
N ALA A 131 8.19 -11.27 -6.83
CA ALA A 131 7.19 -11.78 -5.89
C ALA A 131 7.80 -11.79 -4.48
N MET A 132 7.07 -11.23 -3.50
CA MET A 132 7.48 -11.29 -2.10
C MET A 132 6.96 -12.58 -1.49
N PRO A 133 7.77 -13.32 -0.72
CA PRO A 133 7.29 -14.51 -0.01
C PRO A 133 6.06 -14.19 0.85
N ILE A 134 5.09 -15.09 0.82
CA ILE A 134 3.87 -15.03 1.63
C ILE A 134 3.74 -16.30 2.47
N GLU A 135 2.94 -16.24 3.53
CA GLU A 135 2.55 -17.43 4.26
C GLU A 135 1.78 -18.38 3.31
N PRO A 136 1.85 -19.70 3.54
CA PRO A 136 1.10 -20.66 2.73
C PRO A 136 -0.39 -20.33 2.71
N ILE A 137 -1.03 -20.53 1.56
CA ILE A 137 -2.49 -20.39 1.44
C ILE A 137 -3.13 -21.57 2.16
N ASP A 138 -3.87 -21.26 3.24
CA ASP A 138 -4.45 -22.24 4.16
C ASP A 138 -5.94 -22.53 3.89
N ILE A 139 -6.45 -22.09 2.74
CA ILE A 139 -7.82 -22.31 2.29
C ILE A 139 -7.85 -22.98 0.92
N ASP A 140 -8.93 -23.73 0.64
CA ASP A 140 -9.18 -24.28 -0.69
C ASP A 140 -9.82 -23.22 -1.59
N LEU A 141 -9.01 -22.63 -2.47
CA LEU A 141 -9.47 -21.60 -3.42
C LEU A 141 -10.45 -22.18 -4.47
N SER A 142 -10.38 -23.47 -4.79
CA SER A 142 -11.23 -24.13 -5.79
C SER A 142 -12.67 -24.30 -5.31
N ALA A 143 -12.91 -24.18 -3.99
CA ALA A 143 -14.24 -24.19 -3.40
C ALA A 143 -15.07 -22.93 -3.75
N TYR A 144 -14.41 -21.86 -4.19
CA TYR A 144 -15.08 -20.60 -4.52
C TYR A 144 -15.34 -20.49 -6.02
N THR A 145 -16.55 -20.08 -6.37
CA THR A 145 -16.94 -19.87 -7.77
C THR A 145 -16.46 -18.53 -8.31
N HIS A 146 -16.33 -17.52 -7.44
CA HIS A 146 -15.91 -16.18 -7.80
C HIS A 146 -14.96 -15.58 -6.74
N VAL A 147 -13.84 -15.02 -7.17
CA VAL A 147 -12.83 -14.42 -6.30
C VAL A 147 -12.61 -12.95 -6.66
N THR A 148 -12.84 -12.04 -5.72
CA THR A 148 -12.45 -10.63 -5.88
C THR A 148 -11.06 -10.41 -5.28
N VAL A 149 -10.08 -10.03 -6.09
CA VAL A 149 -8.72 -9.74 -5.62
C VAL A 149 -8.55 -8.24 -5.42
N CYS A 150 -8.39 -7.82 -4.16
CA CYS A 150 -8.14 -6.43 -3.78
C CYS A 150 -6.64 -6.20 -3.60
N ALA A 151 -6.03 -5.46 -4.52
CA ALA A 151 -4.58 -5.30 -4.59
C ALA A 151 -4.13 -3.84 -4.52
N PRO A 152 -3.09 -3.51 -3.72
CA PRO A 152 -2.44 -2.20 -3.83
C PRO A 152 -1.50 -2.16 -5.02
N ILE A 153 -1.30 -0.97 -5.56
CA ILE A 153 -0.32 -0.70 -6.59
C ILE A 153 0.95 -0.13 -5.95
N TRP A 154 2.08 -0.77 -6.18
CA TRP A 154 3.40 -0.36 -5.72
C TRP A 154 4.32 -0.05 -6.90
N VAL A 155 4.91 1.14 -6.91
CA VAL A 155 5.84 1.54 -7.99
C VAL A 155 5.21 1.29 -9.38
N PHE A 156 3.96 1.75 -9.55
CA PHE A 156 3.18 1.64 -10.79
C PHE A 156 2.90 0.21 -11.28
N ALA A 157 2.96 -0.79 -10.39
CA ALA A 157 2.69 -2.18 -10.70
C ALA A 157 1.98 -2.92 -9.57
N LEU A 158 1.61 -4.16 -9.84
CA LEU A 158 1.02 -5.07 -8.86
C LEU A 158 1.93 -5.21 -7.63
N ALA A 159 1.34 -5.16 -6.43
CA ALA A 159 2.07 -5.36 -5.19
C ALA A 159 2.68 -6.76 -5.10
N ALA A 160 3.89 -6.83 -4.60
CA ALA A 160 4.70 -8.05 -4.58
C ALA A 160 4.07 -9.25 -3.83
N PRO A 161 3.37 -9.08 -2.68
CA PRO A 161 2.66 -10.18 -2.03
C PRO A 161 1.49 -10.70 -2.86
N VAL A 162 0.77 -9.82 -3.56
CA VAL A 162 -0.34 -10.24 -4.44
C VAL A 162 0.20 -11.01 -5.64
N ARG A 163 1.34 -10.61 -6.19
CA ARG A 163 2.03 -11.35 -7.25
C ARG A 163 2.40 -12.76 -6.80
N ALA A 164 2.89 -12.92 -5.57
CA ALA A 164 3.19 -14.24 -4.99
C ALA A 164 1.91 -15.08 -4.82
N PHE A 165 0.83 -14.47 -4.32
CA PHE A 165 -0.47 -15.12 -4.19
C PHE A 165 -0.97 -15.62 -5.56
N CYS A 166 -0.99 -14.77 -6.59
CA CYS A 166 -1.46 -15.17 -7.92
C CYS A 166 -0.67 -16.35 -8.48
N ARG A 167 0.66 -16.39 -8.25
CA ARG A 167 1.49 -17.54 -8.66
C ARG A 167 1.11 -18.82 -7.94
N GLN A 168 0.86 -18.77 -6.63
CA GLN A 168 0.47 -19.94 -5.84
C GLN A 168 -0.98 -20.39 -6.13
N ALA A 169 -1.86 -19.45 -6.47
CA ALA A 169 -3.26 -19.68 -6.77
C ALA A 169 -3.51 -20.09 -8.24
N ALA A 170 -2.46 -20.18 -9.07
CA ALA A 170 -2.58 -20.53 -10.48
C ALA A 170 -3.35 -21.83 -10.69
N GLY A 171 -4.38 -21.79 -11.57
CA GLY A 171 -5.24 -22.94 -11.88
C GLY A 171 -6.27 -23.31 -10.80
N GLN A 172 -6.31 -22.63 -9.66
CA GLN A 172 -7.28 -22.88 -8.58
C GLN A 172 -8.47 -21.92 -8.64
N ILE A 173 -8.30 -20.74 -9.22
CA ILE A 173 -9.33 -19.71 -9.36
C ILE A 173 -9.92 -19.80 -10.76
N ARG A 174 -11.24 -19.91 -10.87
CA ARG A 174 -11.95 -20.05 -12.16
C ARG A 174 -12.42 -18.71 -12.70
N GLU A 175 -12.89 -17.84 -11.82
CA GLU A 175 -13.44 -16.54 -12.17
C GLU A 175 -12.97 -15.50 -11.15
N ALA A 176 -12.45 -14.37 -11.64
CA ALA A 176 -12.02 -13.29 -10.76
C ALA A 176 -12.37 -11.90 -11.31
N ASP A 177 -12.62 -10.97 -10.39
CA ASP A 177 -12.58 -9.53 -10.62
C ASP A 177 -11.52 -8.85 -9.75
N TYR A 178 -11.06 -7.69 -10.19
CA TYR A 178 -9.97 -7.00 -9.53
C TYR A 178 -10.37 -5.62 -9.01
N LEU A 179 -9.97 -5.33 -7.77
CA LEU A 179 -10.09 -4.02 -7.16
C LEU A 179 -8.69 -3.49 -6.86
N LEU A 180 -8.21 -2.58 -7.71
CA LEU A 180 -6.87 -2.00 -7.60
C LEU A 180 -6.92 -0.69 -6.81
N VAL A 181 -6.05 -0.57 -5.81
CA VAL A 181 -5.97 0.60 -4.94
C VAL A 181 -4.62 1.28 -5.10
N HIS A 182 -4.65 2.57 -5.43
CA HIS A 182 -3.43 3.33 -5.72
C HIS A 182 -3.53 4.78 -5.26
N HIS A 183 -2.40 5.48 -5.24
CA HIS A 183 -2.34 6.89 -4.85
C HIS A 183 -2.46 7.85 -6.04
N THR A 184 -2.14 7.38 -7.23
CA THR A 184 -2.14 8.13 -8.49
C THR A 184 -3.53 8.17 -9.13
N GLY A 185 -3.66 8.53 -10.40
CA GLY A 185 -4.93 8.58 -11.14
C GLY A 185 -5.04 7.56 -12.28
N GLY A 186 -4.09 6.61 -12.39
CA GLY A 186 -4.08 5.60 -13.46
C GLY A 186 -5.09 4.48 -13.25
N VAL A 187 -5.48 3.80 -14.33
CA VAL A 187 -6.38 2.63 -14.26
C VAL A 187 -5.61 1.35 -13.92
N TYR A 188 -4.32 1.28 -14.27
CA TYR A 188 -3.43 0.13 -14.01
C TYR A 188 -3.88 -1.19 -14.65
N THR A 189 -4.29 -1.13 -15.91
CA THR A 189 -4.61 -2.33 -16.70
C THR A 189 -3.43 -3.31 -16.76
N ASN A 190 -2.19 -2.81 -16.79
CA ASN A 190 -0.99 -3.63 -16.74
C ASN A 190 -0.90 -4.54 -15.49
N ALA A 191 -1.42 -4.09 -14.35
CA ALA A 191 -1.45 -4.91 -13.14
C ALA A 191 -2.56 -5.97 -13.21
N ALA A 192 -3.70 -5.66 -13.86
CA ALA A 192 -4.76 -6.63 -14.11
C ALA A 192 -4.31 -7.70 -15.10
N GLU A 193 -3.69 -7.30 -16.20
CA GLU A 193 -3.11 -8.21 -17.21
C GLU A 193 -2.02 -9.12 -16.61
N GLU A 194 -1.22 -8.58 -15.68
CA GLU A 194 -0.23 -9.38 -14.95
C GLU A 194 -0.93 -10.44 -14.08
N MET A 195 -2.02 -10.08 -13.39
CA MET A 195 -2.78 -11.05 -12.58
C MET A 195 -3.43 -12.12 -13.44
N ASP A 196 -4.02 -11.74 -14.58
CA ASP A 196 -4.58 -12.68 -15.55
C ASP A 196 -3.54 -13.71 -16.00
N ALA A 197 -2.37 -13.23 -16.40
CA ALA A 197 -1.26 -14.09 -16.84
C ALA A 197 -0.77 -15.04 -15.74
N LEU A 198 -0.72 -14.57 -14.49
CA LEU A 198 -0.26 -15.37 -13.36
C LEU A 198 -1.31 -16.41 -12.90
N LEU A 199 -2.59 -16.07 -12.96
CA LEU A 199 -3.69 -16.95 -12.57
C LEU A 199 -4.12 -17.90 -13.70
N GLY A 200 -3.78 -17.58 -14.96
CA GLY A 200 -4.21 -18.33 -16.14
C GLY A 200 -5.68 -18.12 -16.51
N ILE A 201 -6.24 -16.95 -16.21
CA ILE A 201 -7.62 -16.57 -16.47
C ILE A 201 -7.72 -15.20 -17.15
N THR A 202 -8.92 -14.80 -17.55
CA THR A 202 -9.24 -13.42 -17.91
C THR A 202 -10.21 -12.88 -16.87
N HIS A 203 -9.91 -11.71 -16.29
CA HIS A 203 -10.79 -11.11 -15.28
C HIS A 203 -12.16 -10.72 -15.85
N THR A 204 -13.20 -10.82 -15.02
CA THR A 204 -14.57 -10.45 -15.39
C THR A 204 -14.88 -8.99 -15.10
N GLY A 205 -14.13 -8.36 -14.23
CA GLY A 205 -14.29 -6.96 -13.87
C GLY A 205 -13.00 -6.32 -13.34
N LEU A 206 -12.84 -5.03 -13.62
CA LEU A 206 -11.71 -4.23 -13.12
C LEU A 206 -12.23 -2.92 -12.53
N ARG A 207 -11.98 -2.72 -11.25
CA ARG A 207 -12.22 -1.45 -10.56
C ARG A 207 -10.91 -0.85 -10.08
N SER A 208 -10.68 0.39 -10.45
CA SER A 208 -9.50 1.15 -10.06
C SER A 208 -9.90 2.28 -9.13
N VAL A 209 -9.34 2.28 -7.93
CA VAL A 209 -9.71 3.22 -6.86
C VAL A 209 -8.49 4.00 -6.40
N ARG A 210 -8.56 5.33 -6.59
CA ARG A 210 -7.54 6.22 -6.04
C ARG A 210 -7.83 6.47 -4.56
N CYS A 211 -6.82 6.20 -3.71
CA CYS A 211 -6.85 6.53 -2.30
C CYS A 211 -5.84 7.63 -2.00
N ARG A 212 -6.30 8.79 -1.52
CA ARG A 212 -5.45 9.85 -0.99
C ARG A 212 -5.86 10.18 0.44
N MET A 213 -4.96 9.95 1.39
CA MET A 213 -5.17 10.29 2.79
C MET A 213 -6.47 9.71 3.37
N GLY A 214 -6.85 8.49 2.97
CA GLY A 214 -8.09 7.85 3.43
C GLY A 214 -9.36 8.25 2.67
N THR A 215 -9.26 9.14 1.68
CA THR A 215 -10.37 9.46 0.78
C THR A 215 -10.27 8.59 -0.46
N PHE A 216 -11.35 7.87 -0.77
CA PHE A 216 -11.44 6.97 -1.91
C PHE A 216 -12.21 7.63 -3.06
N LYS A 217 -11.69 7.49 -4.27
CA LYS A 217 -12.35 7.92 -5.50
C LYS A 217 -12.20 6.82 -6.55
N THR A 218 -13.31 6.26 -7.02
CA THR A 218 -13.31 5.32 -8.16
C THR A 218 -12.89 6.07 -9.41
N ILE A 219 -11.96 5.48 -10.18
CA ILE A 219 -11.47 5.99 -11.45
C ILE A 219 -12.10 5.23 -12.60
N ARG A 220 -12.29 3.91 -12.39
CA ARG A 220 -12.97 2.99 -13.33
C ARG A 220 -13.66 1.88 -12.52
#